data_341ff527702fcb98978d2df4f5ba3723
#
_entry.id   341ff527702fcb98978d2df4f5ba3723
#
_cell.length_a   1.000
_cell.length_b   1.000
_cell.length_c   1.000
_cell.angle_alpha   90.00
_cell.angle_beta   90.00
_cell.angle_gamma   90.00
#
_symmetry.space_group_name_H-M   'P 1'
#
loop_
_entity.id
_entity.type
_entity.pdbx_description
1 polymer ?
#
loop_
_entity_poly.entity_id
_entity_poly.type
_entity_poly.pdbx_seq_one_letter_code
_entity_poly.pdbx_strand_id
1 'polypeptide(L)'
;MKKVLIANRGEIAVRIIRACRDLGIQTVAIYSEGDKDALHTQIADEAYCVGPTLSKDSYLNIPNILSIATSTGCDGVHPGYGFLAENADFAELCEACQLKFIGPSYQSIQKMGIKDVAKAEMIKANVPVVPGSDGLMKDVSEAKKIAKKIGYPVIIKATAGGGGKGIRVARDEKELETGFRMTEQEAQTAFGNGGLYMEKFIENFRHIEIQIVGDNYGNVIHLGERDCTIQRRMQKLVEEAPSPILDDETRREMGNAAVRAAKAVNYENAGTIEFIYDLNDNKFYFMEMNTRIQVEHPVTEMVTGIDLVKLQLQVAMGDVLPYKQEDIKLTGHAIEFRINAENPYKNFMPSPGKIEQYLAPGGYGVRIESACYTNYTMPPYYDSMVAKLIIHEPTRDEAIMAGIRALSEFVVLGIDTTIPFHIKLLNNDIFRSGKFNTNFLEQNSIMNDEG
;
A
#
# COMPACT_ATOMS: atom_id res chain seq x y z
N MET A 1 0.47 -23.89 13.68
CA MET A 1 -0.74 -23.05 13.70
C MET A 1 -1.87 -23.84 13.08
N LYS A 2 -3.00 -23.97 13.77
CA LYS A 2 -4.15 -24.79 13.33
C LYS A 2 -5.38 -23.93 13.02
N LYS A 3 -5.52 -22.80 13.67
CA LYS A 3 -6.67 -21.90 13.52
C LYS A 3 -6.24 -20.43 13.58
N VAL A 4 -6.71 -19.62 12.62
CA VAL A 4 -6.37 -18.21 12.48
C VAL A 4 -7.63 -17.36 12.46
N LEU A 5 -7.67 -16.31 13.28
CA LEU A 5 -8.64 -15.24 13.17
C LEU A 5 -8.18 -14.23 12.11
N ILE A 6 -9.10 -13.84 11.23
CA ILE A 6 -8.85 -12.84 10.21
C ILE A 6 -9.43 -11.50 10.67
N ALA A 7 -8.54 -10.60 11.14
CA ALA A 7 -8.94 -9.29 11.67
C ALA A 7 -9.10 -8.26 10.55
N ASN A 8 -9.88 -8.60 9.55
CA ASN A 8 -10.15 -7.76 8.39
C ASN A 8 -11.48 -8.15 7.70
N ARG A 9 -11.80 -7.48 6.61
CA ARG A 9 -13.01 -7.67 5.80
C ARG A 9 -12.70 -7.63 4.30
N GLY A 10 -13.75 -7.81 3.49
CA GLY A 10 -13.64 -7.58 2.04
C GLY A 10 -12.74 -8.59 1.33
N GLU A 11 -12.14 -8.17 0.23
CA GLU A 11 -11.36 -9.06 -0.63
C GLU A 11 -10.13 -9.64 0.08
N ILE A 12 -9.48 -8.85 0.96
CA ILE A 12 -8.30 -9.35 1.67
C ILE A 12 -8.64 -10.44 2.68
N ALA A 13 -9.80 -10.35 3.34
CA ALA A 13 -10.26 -11.43 4.21
C ALA A 13 -10.51 -12.70 3.40
N VAL A 14 -11.15 -12.61 2.24
CA VAL A 14 -11.33 -13.73 1.30
C VAL A 14 -9.99 -14.31 0.85
N ARG A 15 -9.03 -13.45 0.50
CA ARG A 15 -7.68 -13.86 0.09
C ARG A 15 -6.95 -14.65 1.17
N ILE A 16 -7.03 -14.19 2.42
CA ILE A 16 -6.40 -14.86 3.57
C ILE A 16 -7.08 -16.20 3.85
N ILE A 17 -8.42 -16.26 3.83
CA ILE A 17 -9.19 -17.50 4.01
C ILE A 17 -8.75 -18.56 3.00
N ARG A 18 -8.59 -18.18 1.72
CA ARG A 18 -8.15 -19.09 0.66
C ARG A 18 -6.74 -19.64 0.96
N ALA A 19 -5.80 -18.76 1.33
CA ALA A 19 -4.44 -19.19 1.68
C ALA A 19 -4.42 -20.11 2.90
N CYS A 20 -5.19 -19.83 3.93
CA CYS A 20 -5.33 -20.69 5.10
C CYS A 20 -5.88 -22.07 4.73
N ARG A 21 -6.91 -22.13 3.92
CA ARG A 21 -7.49 -23.40 3.43
C ARG A 21 -6.49 -24.25 2.67
N ASP A 22 -5.74 -23.63 1.77
CA ASP A 22 -4.70 -24.33 1.00
C ASP A 22 -3.59 -24.91 1.90
N LEU A 23 -3.37 -24.31 3.07
CA LEU A 23 -2.42 -24.79 4.08
C LEU A 23 -3.07 -25.71 5.14
N GLY A 24 -4.36 -26.02 5.04
CA GLY A 24 -5.09 -26.84 6.01
C GLY A 24 -5.31 -26.14 7.36
N ILE A 25 -5.31 -24.81 7.39
CA ILE A 25 -5.52 -23.97 8.57
C ILE A 25 -6.99 -23.57 8.63
N GLN A 26 -7.66 -23.80 9.77
CA GLN A 26 -9.03 -23.35 10.03
C GLN A 26 -9.08 -21.82 10.17
N THR A 27 -10.22 -21.25 9.80
CA THR A 27 -10.40 -19.79 9.73
C THR A 27 -11.58 -19.31 10.58
N VAL A 28 -11.36 -18.26 11.34
CA VAL A 28 -12.37 -17.50 12.05
C VAL A 28 -12.48 -16.12 11.43
N ALA A 29 -13.57 -15.80 10.76
CA ALA A 29 -13.85 -14.47 10.26
C ALA A 29 -14.54 -13.62 11.33
N ILE A 30 -14.24 -12.32 11.34
CA ILE A 30 -15.03 -11.32 12.06
C ILE A 30 -15.80 -10.47 11.06
N TYR A 31 -16.96 -9.96 11.49
CA TYR A 31 -17.75 -9.04 10.68
C TYR A 31 -18.49 -8.03 11.57
N SER A 32 -18.66 -6.81 11.05
CA SER A 32 -19.58 -5.84 11.65
C SER A 32 -21.02 -6.18 11.26
N GLU A 33 -22.00 -5.64 11.95
CA GLU A 33 -23.42 -5.81 11.57
C GLU A 33 -23.67 -5.44 10.09
N GLY A 34 -22.95 -4.46 9.55
CA GLY A 34 -23.07 -4.04 8.15
C GLY A 34 -22.47 -5.02 7.12
N ASP A 35 -21.63 -5.94 7.56
CA ASP A 35 -20.98 -6.97 6.72
C ASP A 35 -21.53 -8.38 6.94
N LYS A 36 -22.69 -8.51 7.56
CA LYS A 36 -23.28 -9.82 7.89
C LYS A 36 -23.36 -10.78 6.69
N ASP A 37 -23.67 -10.24 5.52
CA ASP A 37 -23.84 -11.01 4.28
C ASP A 37 -22.60 -10.98 3.38
N ALA A 38 -21.46 -10.46 3.87
CA ALA A 38 -20.22 -10.39 3.11
C ALA A 38 -19.64 -11.78 2.83
N LEU A 39 -18.96 -11.94 1.68
CA LEU A 39 -18.48 -13.25 1.23
C LEU A 39 -17.53 -13.92 2.23
N HIS A 40 -16.67 -13.16 2.91
CA HIS A 40 -15.73 -13.73 3.87
C HIS A 40 -16.40 -14.41 5.05
N THR A 41 -17.62 -13.95 5.45
CA THR A 41 -18.39 -14.60 6.51
C THR A 41 -18.99 -15.93 6.08
N GLN A 42 -19.28 -16.08 4.77
CA GLN A 42 -19.89 -17.27 4.20
C GLN A 42 -18.88 -18.39 3.94
N ILE A 43 -17.63 -18.03 3.66
CA ILE A 43 -16.59 -19.00 3.28
C ILE A 43 -15.63 -19.36 4.41
N ALA A 44 -15.56 -18.61 5.50
CA ALA A 44 -14.78 -18.99 6.68
C ALA A 44 -15.38 -20.23 7.37
N ASP A 45 -14.55 -20.97 8.13
CA ASP A 45 -15.06 -22.11 8.90
C ASP A 45 -15.98 -21.66 10.03
N GLU A 46 -15.66 -20.51 10.65
CA GLU A 46 -16.50 -19.86 11.67
C GLU A 46 -16.54 -18.35 11.38
N ALA A 47 -17.65 -17.69 11.75
CA ALA A 47 -17.80 -16.25 11.61
C ALA A 47 -18.53 -15.64 12.80
N TYR A 48 -18.02 -14.53 13.34
CA TYR A 48 -18.55 -13.86 14.53
C TYR A 48 -18.75 -12.36 14.30
N CYS A 49 -19.89 -11.86 14.78
CA CYS A 49 -20.11 -10.41 14.80
C CYS A 49 -19.22 -9.76 15.85
N VAL A 50 -18.39 -8.81 15.41
CA VAL A 50 -17.43 -8.11 16.27
C VAL A 50 -17.97 -6.81 16.84
N GLY A 51 -19.09 -6.30 16.31
CA GLY A 51 -19.73 -5.08 16.77
C GLY A 51 -20.60 -4.39 15.71
N PRO A 52 -21.07 -3.18 16.01
CA PRO A 52 -21.88 -2.36 15.10
C PRO A 52 -21.15 -2.04 13.79
N THR A 53 -21.86 -1.41 12.85
CA THR A 53 -21.39 -1.15 11.50
C THR A 53 -20.14 -0.24 11.43
N LEU A 54 -20.01 0.73 12.34
CA LEU A 54 -18.86 1.66 12.30
C LEU A 54 -17.55 0.96 12.66
N SER A 55 -16.50 1.21 11.90
CA SER A 55 -15.19 0.57 12.08
C SER A 55 -14.59 0.75 13.48
N LYS A 56 -14.78 1.93 14.10
CA LYS A 56 -14.30 2.22 15.46
C LYS A 56 -14.90 1.29 16.53
N ASP A 57 -16.14 0.82 16.30
CA ASP A 57 -16.90 -0.01 17.23
C ASP A 57 -16.82 -1.52 16.87
N SER A 58 -16.17 -1.86 15.75
CA SER A 58 -16.06 -3.22 15.21
C SER A 58 -14.61 -3.58 14.84
N TYR A 59 -14.17 -3.33 13.61
CA TYR A 59 -12.84 -3.73 13.10
C TYR A 59 -11.64 -3.05 13.80
N LEU A 60 -11.87 -1.96 14.54
CA LEU A 60 -10.88 -1.28 15.38
C LEU A 60 -11.09 -1.57 16.88
N ASN A 61 -12.05 -2.42 17.24
CA ASN A 61 -12.33 -2.79 18.63
C ASN A 61 -11.41 -3.95 19.06
N ILE A 62 -10.22 -3.62 19.52
CA ILE A 62 -9.20 -4.59 19.94
C ILE A 62 -9.74 -5.58 20.99
N PRO A 63 -10.40 -5.16 22.09
CA PRO A 63 -10.93 -6.09 23.09
C PRO A 63 -11.88 -7.13 22.51
N ASN A 64 -12.80 -6.73 21.63
CA ASN A 64 -13.76 -7.66 21.03
C ASN A 64 -13.05 -8.66 20.10
N ILE A 65 -12.09 -8.19 19.27
CA ILE A 65 -11.33 -9.05 18.37
C ILE A 65 -10.54 -10.10 19.16
N LEU A 66 -9.81 -9.68 20.20
CA LEU A 66 -9.03 -10.60 21.04
C LEU A 66 -9.93 -11.58 21.81
N SER A 67 -11.08 -11.13 22.29
CA SER A 67 -12.06 -11.99 22.95
C SER A 67 -12.56 -13.11 22.02
N ILE A 68 -12.87 -12.77 20.76
CA ILE A 68 -13.28 -13.76 19.76
C ILE A 68 -12.12 -14.72 19.47
N ALA A 69 -10.90 -14.21 19.24
CA ALA A 69 -9.75 -15.04 18.93
C ALA A 69 -9.44 -16.06 20.04
N THR A 70 -9.46 -15.61 21.29
CA THR A 70 -9.16 -16.46 22.46
C THR A 70 -10.30 -17.46 22.74
N SER A 71 -11.56 -17.03 22.70
CA SER A 71 -12.71 -17.89 22.98
C SER A 71 -12.94 -18.97 21.92
N THR A 72 -12.54 -18.72 20.67
CA THR A 72 -12.62 -19.69 19.57
C THR A 72 -11.37 -20.58 19.44
N GLY A 73 -10.36 -20.37 20.30
CA GLY A 73 -9.13 -21.18 20.32
C GLY A 73 -8.25 -20.95 19.09
N CYS A 74 -8.16 -19.72 18.61
CA CYS A 74 -7.20 -19.38 17.56
C CYS A 74 -5.76 -19.42 18.07
N ASP A 75 -4.83 -19.82 17.19
CA ASP A 75 -3.39 -19.79 17.45
C ASP A 75 -2.75 -18.48 16.98
N GLY A 76 -3.41 -17.77 16.06
CA GLY A 76 -2.89 -16.53 15.48
C GLY A 76 -3.98 -15.62 14.93
N VAL A 77 -3.55 -14.40 14.60
CA VAL A 77 -4.39 -13.34 14.04
C VAL A 77 -3.71 -12.78 12.80
N HIS A 78 -4.41 -12.78 11.67
CA HIS A 78 -3.95 -12.13 10.45
C HIS A 78 -4.67 -10.80 10.26
N PRO A 79 -3.96 -9.66 10.31
CA PRO A 79 -4.58 -8.34 10.24
C PRO A 79 -4.88 -7.88 8.80
N GLY A 80 -4.36 -8.55 7.77
CA GLY A 80 -4.42 -8.09 6.39
C GLY A 80 -3.72 -6.75 6.18
N TYR A 81 -4.42 -5.79 5.58
CA TYR A 81 -3.98 -4.40 5.43
C TYR A 81 -5.06 -3.42 5.92
N GLY A 82 -4.69 -2.18 6.23
CA GLY A 82 -5.60 -1.22 6.86
C GLY A 82 -5.97 -1.62 8.30
N PHE A 83 -7.01 -0.98 8.85
CA PHE A 83 -7.47 -1.21 10.24
C PHE A 83 -6.33 -1.32 11.26
N LEU A 84 -6.13 -2.48 11.85
CA LEU A 84 -5.13 -2.73 12.89
C LEU A 84 -3.81 -3.32 12.38
N ALA A 85 -3.62 -3.43 11.06
CA ALA A 85 -2.43 -4.07 10.49
C ALA A 85 -1.10 -3.39 10.85
N GLU A 86 -1.12 -2.08 11.09
CA GLU A 86 0.06 -1.28 11.49
C GLU A 86 -0.09 -0.70 12.91
N ASN A 87 -0.91 -1.35 13.74
CA ASN A 87 -1.12 -0.96 15.14
C ASN A 87 -0.20 -1.77 16.05
N ALA A 88 0.83 -1.12 16.62
CA ALA A 88 1.80 -1.76 17.50
C ALA A 88 1.16 -2.30 18.78
N ASP A 89 0.23 -1.56 19.39
CA ASP A 89 -0.45 -1.98 20.60
C ASP A 89 -1.29 -3.25 20.37
N PHE A 90 -1.92 -3.36 19.20
CA PHE A 90 -2.66 -4.57 18.83
C PHE A 90 -1.73 -5.79 18.66
N ALA A 91 -0.59 -5.60 18.00
CA ALA A 91 0.40 -6.67 17.83
C ALA A 91 0.96 -7.12 19.19
N GLU A 92 1.29 -6.20 20.10
CA GLU A 92 1.74 -6.49 21.46
C GLU A 92 0.66 -7.23 22.29
N LEU A 93 -0.60 -6.79 22.20
CA LEU A 93 -1.71 -7.42 22.90
C LEU A 93 -2.00 -8.82 22.35
N CYS A 94 -1.83 -9.08 21.06
CA CYS A 94 -1.90 -10.45 20.51
C CYS A 94 -0.87 -11.36 21.20
N GLU A 95 0.40 -10.93 21.28
CA GLU A 95 1.45 -11.69 21.96
C GLU A 95 1.13 -11.93 23.44
N ALA A 96 0.65 -10.91 24.16
CA ALA A 96 0.23 -11.03 25.55
C ALA A 96 -0.93 -12.04 25.74
N CYS A 97 -1.79 -12.20 24.74
CA CYS A 97 -2.86 -13.19 24.71
C CYS A 97 -2.41 -14.55 24.15
N GLN A 98 -1.12 -14.78 23.93
CA GLN A 98 -0.55 -15.99 23.33
C GLN A 98 -1.07 -16.28 21.91
N LEU A 99 -1.42 -15.24 21.17
CA LEU A 99 -1.82 -15.29 19.78
C LEU A 99 -0.65 -14.81 18.90
N LYS A 100 -0.24 -15.62 17.91
CA LYS A 100 0.77 -15.13 16.93
C LYS A 100 0.16 -14.06 16.04
N PHE A 101 0.69 -12.85 16.11
CA PHE A 101 0.40 -11.80 15.14
C PHE A 101 1.08 -12.17 13.82
N ILE A 102 0.31 -12.32 12.73
CA ILE A 102 0.85 -12.66 11.40
C ILE A 102 1.26 -11.36 10.70
N GLY A 103 2.46 -10.96 10.96
CA GLY A 103 3.07 -9.70 10.56
C GLY A 103 4.41 -9.50 11.27
N PRO A 104 4.98 -8.31 11.21
CA PRO A 104 6.21 -7.97 11.92
C PRO A 104 5.98 -7.84 13.43
N SER A 105 7.07 -7.78 14.19
CA SER A 105 7.03 -7.50 15.62
C SER A 105 6.47 -6.11 15.91
N TYR A 106 5.82 -5.94 17.07
CA TYR A 106 5.30 -4.64 17.47
C TYR A 106 6.38 -3.56 17.57
N GLN A 107 7.61 -3.95 17.93
CA GLN A 107 8.77 -3.04 17.96
C GLN A 107 9.10 -2.50 16.56
N SER A 108 9.06 -3.36 15.53
CA SER A 108 9.29 -2.93 14.15
C SER A 108 8.18 -2.01 13.66
N ILE A 109 6.92 -2.31 13.98
CA ILE A 109 5.77 -1.45 13.65
C ILE A 109 5.95 -0.07 14.30
N GLN A 110 6.27 -0.03 15.59
CA GLN A 110 6.44 1.21 16.34
C GLN A 110 7.57 2.07 15.78
N LYS A 111 8.74 1.46 15.51
CA LYS A 111 9.91 2.17 14.95
C LYS A 111 9.59 2.79 13.59
N MET A 112 8.96 2.00 12.70
CA MET A 112 8.71 2.45 11.34
C MET A 112 7.50 3.38 11.23
N GLY A 113 6.59 3.35 12.20
CA GLY A 113 5.46 4.28 12.29
C GLY A 113 5.84 5.72 12.65
N ILE A 114 7.03 5.95 13.19
CA ILE A 114 7.53 7.29 13.55
C ILE A 114 8.50 7.77 12.49
N LYS A 115 8.10 8.77 11.67
CA LYS A 115 8.85 9.22 10.49
C LYS A 115 10.31 9.60 10.76
N ASP A 116 10.57 10.33 11.82
CA ASP A 116 11.93 10.77 12.18
C ASP A 116 12.80 9.59 12.62
N VAL A 117 12.24 8.64 13.36
CA VAL A 117 12.92 7.42 13.77
C VAL A 117 13.22 6.54 12.55
N ALA A 118 12.22 6.35 11.69
CA ALA A 118 12.39 5.58 10.45
C ALA A 118 13.50 6.17 9.57
N LYS A 119 13.47 7.50 9.34
CA LYS A 119 14.51 8.20 8.55
C LYS A 119 15.90 8.03 9.16
N ALA A 120 16.03 8.16 10.48
CA ALA A 120 17.31 7.99 11.16
C ALA A 120 17.85 6.55 11.03
N GLU A 121 16.99 5.54 11.14
CA GLU A 121 17.38 4.14 10.93
C GLU A 121 17.81 3.89 9.48
N MET A 122 17.14 4.50 8.49
CA MET A 122 17.50 4.38 7.08
C MET A 122 18.87 4.99 6.79
N ILE A 123 19.18 6.16 7.35
CA ILE A 123 20.50 6.79 7.21
C ILE A 123 21.60 5.86 7.78
N LYS A 124 21.40 5.29 8.97
CA LYS A 124 22.33 4.32 9.58
C LYS A 124 22.53 3.08 8.72
N ALA A 125 21.48 2.64 8.02
CA ALA A 125 21.50 1.49 7.14
C ALA A 125 22.07 1.78 5.73
N ASN A 126 22.57 3.00 5.48
CA ASN A 126 22.98 3.46 4.16
C ASN A 126 21.89 3.31 3.08
N VAL A 127 20.64 3.58 3.44
CA VAL A 127 19.51 3.69 2.54
C VAL A 127 19.37 5.15 2.13
N PRO A 128 19.31 5.48 0.85
CA PRO A 128 19.16 6.87 0.40
C PRO A 128 17.88 7.49 0.95
N VAL A 129 17.97 8.65 1.56
CA VAL A 129 16.83 9.45 2.03
C VAL A 129 16.78 10.78 1.31
N VAL A 130 15.62 11.39 1.19
CA VAL A 130 15.47 12.71 0.57
C VAL A 130 16.42 13.70 1.28
N PRO A 131 17.32 14.37 0.55
CA PRO A 131 18.22 15.36 1.12
C PRO A 131 17.46 16.46 1.85
N GLY A 132 17.92 16.85 3.03
CA GLY A 132 17.21 17.84 3.83
C GLY A 132 18.03 18.38 5.00
N SER A 133 17.35 19.00 5.95
CA SER A 133 17.93 19.46 7.20
C SER A 133 18.24 18.27 8.12
N ASP A 134 19.29 18.43 8.92
CA ASP A 134 19.64 17.50 9.99
C ASP A 134 18.84 17.90 11.25
N GLY A 135 17.58 17.46 11.30
CA GLY A 135 16.63 17.85 12.33
C GLY A 135 16.01 19.23 12.12
N LEU A 136 15.64 19.86 13.24
CA LEU A 136 14.97 21.17 13.23
C LEU A 136 15.94 22.30 12.87
N MET A 137 15.47 23.16 11.99
CA MET A 137 16.21 24.40 11.64
C MET A 137 15.99 25.47 12.72
N LYS A 138 17.06 26.18 13.06
CA LYS A 138 17.05 27.24 14.10
C LYS A 138 16.42 28.54 13.60
N ASP A 139 16.73 28.90 12.35
CA ASP A 139 16.33 30.17 11.76
C ASP A 139 16.38 30.15 10.23
N VAL A 140 15.90 31.21 9.61
CA VAL A 140 15.94 31.42 8.13
C VAL A 140 17.35 31.38 7.57
N SER A 141 18.37 31.83 8.32
CA SER A 141 19.76 31.85 7.83
C SER A 141 20.32 30.45 7.66
N GLU A 142 20.01 29.54 8.61
CA GLU A 142 20.34 28.14 8.50
C GLU A 142 19.57 27.48 7.35
N ALA A 143 18.27 27.78 7.22
CA ALA A 143 17.44 27.29 6.12
C ALA A 143 18.03 27.66 4.74
N LYS A 144 18.48 28.91 4.54
CA LYS A 144 19.13 29.35 3.30
C LYS A 144 20.42 28.58 3.00
N LYS A 145 21.23 28.30 4.01
CA LYS A 145 22.47 27.52 3.84
C LYS A 145 22.17 26.08 3.41
N ILE A 146 21.17 25.47 4.04
CA ILE A 146 20.75 24.09 3.71
C ILE A 146 20.18 24.06 2.29
N ALA A 147 19.25 24.96 1.94
CA ALA A 147 18.65 25.04 0.62
C ALA A 147 19.70 25.23 -0.49
N LYS A 148 20.74 26.03 -0.23
CA LYS A 148 21.86 26.23 -1.15
C LYS A 148 22.67 24.95 -1.39
N LYS A 149 22.79 24.10 -0.35
CA LYS A 149 23.50 22.82 -0.42
C LYS A 149 22.70 21.74 -1.15
N ILE A 150 21.39 21.64 -0.88
CA ILE A 150 20.53 20.58 -1.46
C ILE A 150 19.91 20.98 -2.80
N GLY A 151 19.90 22.27 -3.13
CA GLY A 151 19.31 22.84 -4.35
C GLY A 151 17.80 23.04 -4.27
N TYR A 152 17.32 24.10 -4.94
CA TYR A 152 15.87 24.35 -5.09
C TYR A 152 15.26 23.44 -6.16
N PRO A 153 13.91 23.19 -6.10
CA PRO A 153 12.97 23.61 -5.08
C PRO A 153 13.14 22.82 -3.78
N VAL A 154 12.72 23.43 -2.65
CA VAL A 154 12.70 22.80 -1.33
C VAL A 154 11.31 22.86 -0.73
N ILE A 155 11.01 21.95 0.19
CA ILE A 155 9.75 21.92 0.94
C ILE A 155 10.05 22.11 2.43
N ILE A 156 9.37 23.08 3.04
CA ILE A 156 9.43 23.36 4.46
C ILE A 156 8.26 22.66 5.11
N LYS A 157 8.51 21.95 6.20
CA LYS A 157 7.49 21.18 6.93
C LYS A 157 7.57 21.46 8.42
N ALA A 158 6.42 21.67 9.05
CA ALA A 158 6.31 21.74 10.51
C ALA A 158 6.32 20.34 11.12
N THR A 159 6.96 20.17 12.27
CA THR A 159 7.01 18.89 13.01
C THR A 159 5.63 18.39 13.44
N ALA A 160 4.74 19.30 13.77
CA ALA A 160 3.38 19.00 14.20
C ALA A 160 2.34 19.19 13.10
N GLY A 161 2.74 19.28 11.82
CA GLY A 161 1.85 19.50 10.67
C GLY A 161 1.10 18.24 10.25
N GLY A 162 -0.13 18.43 9.76
CA GLY A 162 -0.97 17.38 9.19
C GLY A 162 -2.08 17.97 8.31
N GLY A 163 -2.60 17.18 7.35
CA GLY A 163 -3.70 17.62 6.49
C GLY A 163 -3.37 18.80 5.56
N GLY A 164 -2.09 18.97 5.16
CA GLY A 164 -1.65 20.05 4.26
C GLY A 164 -1.36 21.38 4.96
N LYS A 165 -1.53 21.48 6.28
CA LYS A 165 -1.16 22.65 7.08
C LYS A 165 0.28 22.52 7.58
N GLY A 166 1.01 23.65 7.63
CA GLY A 166 2.41 23.67 8.05
C GLY A 166 3.37 23.12 6.97
N ILE A 167 3.01 23.19 5.69
CA ILE A 167 3.82 22.74 4.56
C ILE A 167 3.87 23.83 3.50
N ARG A 168 5.08 24.19 3.02
CA ARG A 168 5.27 25.17 1.93
C ARG A 168 6.45 24.80 1.04
N VAL A 169 6.24 24.91 -0.24
CA VAL A 169 7.30 24.77 -1.25
C VAL A 169 7.93 26.14 -1.51
N ALA A 170 9.25 26.15 -1.64
CA ALA A 170 10.02 27.34 -2.03
C ALA A 170 10.92 27.02 -3.22
N ARG A 171 10.80 27.80 -4.31
CA ARG A 171 11.52 27.60 -5.55
C ARG A 171 12.78 28.44 -5.64
N ASP A 172 12.89 29.45 -4.78
CA ASP A 172 14.05 30.33 -4.67
C ASP A 172 14.27 30.81 -3.23
N GLU A 173 15.33 31.59 -3.02
CA GLU A 173 15.70 32.10 -1.68
C GLU A 173 14.66 33.08 -1.11
N LYS A 174 13.96 33.83 -1.95
CA LYS A 174 12.93 34.79 -1.51
C LYS A 174 11.67 34.08 -1.06
N GLU A 175 11.22 33.07 -1.83
CA GLU A 175 10.10 32.21 -1.44
C GLU A 175 10.43 31.43 -0.15
N LEU A 176 11.68 30.97 -0.01
CA LEU A 176 12.13 30.29 1.19
C LEU A 176 12.00 31.18 2.43
N GLU A 177 12.50 32.42 2.37
CA GLU A 177 12.42 33.34 3.53
C GLU A 177 10.99 33.62 3.93
N THR A 178 10.13 33.92 2.96
CA THR A 178 8.70 34.18 3.20
C THR A 178 8.00 32.93 3.73
N GLY A 179 8.21 31.80 3.06
CA GLY A 179 7.62 30.50 3.41
C GLY A 179 8.02 30.03 4.80
N PHE A 180 9.28 30.20 5.18
CA PHE A 180 9.78 29.82 6.50
C PHE A 180 9.02 30.56 7.63
N ARG A 181 8.96 31.90 7.55
CA ARG A 181 8.30 32.75 8.55
C ARG A 181 6.80 32.43 8.66
N MET A 182 6.13 32.26 7.50
CA MET A 182 4.71 31.93 7.47
C MET A 182 4.42 30.55 8.07
N THR A 183 5.24 29.55 7.73
CA THR A 183 5.07 28.19 8.23
C THR A 183 5.35 28.10 9.73
N GLU A 184 6.38 28.80 10.22
CA GLU A 184 6.71 28.88 11.63
C GLU A 184 5.56 29.49 12.44
N GLN A 185 5.01 30.63 11.98
CA GLN A 185 3.88 31.29 12.64
C GLN A 185 2.61 30.43 12.62
N GLU A 186 2.32 29.77 11.49
CA GLU A 186 1.20 28.86 11.33
C GLU A 186 1.32 27.66 12.28
N ALA A 187 2.51 27.07 12.34
CA ALA A 187 2.80 25.92 13.21
C ALA A 187 2.72 26.31 14.71
N GLN A 188 3.26 27.47 15.08
CA GLN A 188 3.16 27.98 16.44
C GLN A 188 1.72 28.25 16.86
N THR A 189 0.91 28.82 15.96
CA THR A 189 -0.49 29.16 16.24
C THR A 189 -1.39 27.92 16.29
N ALA A 190 -1.21 27.00 15.36
CA ALA A 190 -2.09 25.83 15.23
C ALA A 190 -1.73 24.69 16.18
N PHE A 191 -0.44 24.52 16.51
CA PHE A 191 0.07 23.34 17.20
C PHE A 191 0.88 23.66 18.46
N GLY A 192 1.11 24.94 18.75
CA GLY A 192 1.93 25.38 19.89
C GLY A 192 3.44 25.06 19.76
N ASN A 193 3.88 24.61 18.57
CA ASN A 193 5.26 24.26 18.28
C ASN A 193 5.64 24.76 16.88
N GLY A 194 6.56 25.72 16.82
CA GLY A 194 7.06 26.33 15.59
C GLY A 194 8.26 25.60 14.95
N GLY A 195 8.61 24.40 15.41
CA GLY A 195 9.75 23.65 14.88
C GLY A 195 9.56 23.25 13.42
N LEU A 196 10.53 23.63 12.58
CA LEU A 196 10.50 23.39 11.14
C LEU A 196 11.70 22.54 10.70
N TYR A 197 11.47 21.68 9.72
CA TYR A 197 12.52 21.00 8.95
C TYR A 197 12.30 21.21 7.45
N MET A 198 13.29 20.92 6.67
CA MET A 198 13.29 21.14 5.22
C MET A 198 13.82 19.93 4.47
N GLU A 199 13.24 19.67 3.30
CA GLU A 199 13.68 18.62 2.40
C GLU A 199 13.72 19.14 0.96
N LYS A 200 14.51 18.48 0.10
CA LYS A 200 14.43 18.66 -1.36
C LYS A 200 13.02 18.37 -1.81
N PHE A 201 12.42 19.25 -2.59
CA PHE A 201 11.11 18.99 -3.20
C PHE A 201 11.29 18.34 -4.56
N ILE A 202 10.86 17.10 -4.69
CA ILE A 202 10.94 16.32 -5.93
C ILE A 202 9.57 16.36 -6.58
N GLU A 203 9.46 17.05 -7.73
CA GLU A 203 8.18 17.26 -8.44
C GLU A 203 7.93 16.21 -9.52
N ASN A 204 9.00 15.72 -10.14
CA ASN A 204 8.92 14.80 -11.28
C ASN A 204 9.45 13.43 -10.88
N PHE A 205 8.58 12.59 -10.36
CA PHE A 205 9.00 11.30 -9.81
C PHE A 205 8.01 10.17 -10.12
N ARG A 206 8.52 8.95 -9.95
CA ARG A 206 7.72 7.72 -9.89
C ARG A 206 7.62 7.24 -8.45
N HIS A 207 6.47 6.69 -8.11
CA HIS A 207 6.27 5.98 -6.86
C HIS A 207 6.63 4.51 -7.10
N ILE A 208 7.82 4.14 -6.67
CA ILE A 208 8.34 2.77 -6.79
C ILE A 208 8.45 2.17 -5.40
N GLU A 209 8.02 0.94 -5.24
CA GLU A 209 8.08 0.25 -3.96
C GLU A 209 8.68 -1.15 -4.12
N ILE A 210 9.38 -1.60 -3.10
CA ILE A 210 10.04 -2.90 -3.09
C ILE A 210 9.35 -3.81 -2.07
N GLN A 211 8.86 -4.96 -2.55
CA GLN A 211 8.35 -6.01 -1.67
C GLN A 211 9.49 -6.70 -0.95
N ILE A 212 9.45 -6.73 0.37
CA ILE A 212 10.40 -7.52 1.18
C ILE A 212 9.67 -8.60 1.97
N VAL A 213 10.40 -9.66 2.29
CA VAL A 213 9.97 -10.69 3.25
C VAL A 213 11.18 -11.07 4.12
N GLY A 214 10.97 -11.09 5.43
CA GLY A 214 11.96 -11.56 6.40
C GLY A 214 11.44 -12.75 7.20
N ASP A 215 12.33 -13.65 7.61
CA ASP A 215 12.00 -14.72 8.57
C ASP A 215 12.47 -14.38 9.99
N ASN A 216 12.16 -15.25 10.94
CA ASN A 216 12.54 -15.08 12.34
C ASN A 216 14.04 -15.39 12.62
N TYR A 217 14.80 -15.72 11.57
CA TYR A 217 16.21 -16.12 11.67
C TYR A 217 17.16 -15.07 11.08
N GLY A 218 16.61 -13.93 10.64
CA GLY A 218 17.38 -12.82 10.08
C GLY A 218 17.63 -12.93 8.57
N ASN A 219 17.03 -13.90 7.89
CA ASN A 219 17.03 -13.92 6.43
C ASN A 219 16.01 -12.92 5.92
N VAL A 220 16.43 -12.07 5.00
CA VAL A 220 15.59 -11.08 4.33
C VAL A 220 15.87 -11.10 2.85
N ILE A 221 14.82 -11.19 2.05
CA ILE A 221 14.87 -11.10 0.58
C ILE A 221 13.94 -10.01 0.08
N HIS A 222 14.20 -9.49 -1.11
CA HIS A 222 13.24 -8.70 -1.86
C HIS A 222 12.66 -9.48 -3.04
N LEU A 223 11.43 -9.20 -3.40
CA LEU A 223 10.69 -9.86 -4.48
C LEU A 223 10.49 -8.94 -5.71
N GLY A 224 11.40 -7.99 -5.90
CA GLY A 224 11.29 -6.99 -6.95
C GLY A 224 10.40 -5.81 -6.58
N GLU A 225 10.26 -4.93 -7.56
CA GLU A 225 9.50 -3.68 -7.42
C GLU A 225 8.08 -3.79 -7.96
N ARG A 226 7.26 -2.84 -7.48
CA ARG A 226 6.00 -2.41 -8.06
C ARG A 226 6.06 -0.93 -8.39
N ASP A 227 5.47 -0.54 -9.50
CA ASP A 227 5.29 0.84 -9.89
C ASP A 227 3.85 1.26 -9.60
N CYS A 228 3.70 2.18 -8.65
CA CYS A 228 2.42 2.64 -8.13
C CYS A 228 2.15 4.11 -8.48
N THR A 229 2.69 4.56 -9.60
CA THR A 229 2.68 5.97 -10.00
C THR A 229 1.30 6.48 -10.40
N ILE A 230 0.43 5.61 -10.94
CA ILE A 230 -0.94 6.00 -11.33
C ILE A 230 -1.81 6.09 -10.09
N GLN A 231 -1.97 7.31 -9.61
CA GLN A 231 -2.74 7.59 -8.40
C GLN A 231 -3.52 8.90 -8.54
N ARG A 232 -4.63 8.98 -7.82
CA ARG A 232 -5.47 10.17 -7.72
C ARG A 232 -5.60 10.58 -6.26
N ARG A 233 -5.22 11.83 -5.93
CA ARG A 233 -5.23 12.33 -4.54
C ARG A 233 -4.52 11.37 -3.57
N MET A 234 -3.35 10.89 -3.97
CA MET A 234 -2.52 9.92 -3.23
C MET A 234 -3.15 8.52 -3.05
N GLN A 235 -4.25 8.20 -3.74
CA GLN A 235 -4.83 6.87 -3.79
C GLN A 235 -4.39 6.18 -5.08
N LYS A 236 -3.71 5.05 -4.95
CA LYS A 236 -3.26 4.21 -6.05
C LYS A 236 -4.49 3.66 -6.79
N LEU A 237 -4.45 3.65 -8.13
CA LEU A 237 -5.53 3.16 -8.99
C LEU A 237 -5.08 2.04 -9.92
N VAL A 238 -3.81 2.09 -10.35
CA VAL A 238 -3.18 1.06 -11.19
C VAL A 238 -1.76 0.86 -10.69
N GLU A 239 -1.38 -0.39 -10.54
CA GLU A 239 -0.04 -0.83 -10.14
C GLU A 239 0.50 -1.83 -11.15
N GLU A 240 1.78 -1.77 -11.45
CA GLU A 240 2.42 -2.70 -12.37
C GLU A 240 3.75 -3.24 -11.85
N ALA A 241 4.11 -4.43 -12.25
CA ALA A 241 5.39 -5.07 -11.96
C ALA A 241 5.88 -5.87 -13.18
N PRO A 242 7.17 -5.74 -13.52
CA PRO A 242 8.16 -4.76 -13.04
C PRO A 242 7.85 -3.34 -13.53
N SER A 243 8.53 -2.33 -13.00
CA SER A 243 8.42 -0.95 -13.48
C SER A 243 8.93 -0.83 -14.91
N PRO A 244 8.20 -0.14 -15.82
CA PRO A 244 8.62 -0.01 -17.22
C PRO A 244 9.83 0.91 -17.44
N ILE A 245 10.29 1.61 -16.40
CA ILE A 245 11.37 2.60 -16.53
C ILE A 245 12.67 2.20 -15.83
N LEU A 246 12.65 1.20 -14.94
CA LEU A 246 13.85 0.78 -14.22
C LEU A 246 14.68 -0.20 -15.06
N ASP A 247 15.98 0.07 -15.16
CA ASP A 247 16.95 -0.90 -15.63
C ASP A 247 17.32 -1.92 -14.53
N ASP A 248 17.99 -2.99 -14.91
CA ASP A 248 18.35 -4.08 -13.98
C ASP A 248 19.32 -3.65 -12.90
N GLU A 249 20.17 -2.65 -13.15
CA GLU A 249 21.12 -2.13 -12.17
C GLU A 249 20.38 -1.34 -11.07
N THR A 250 19.54 -0.40 -11.46
CA THR A 250 18.73 0.40 -10.54
C THR A 250 17.78 -0.49 -9.73
N ARG A 251 17.13 -1.47 -10.38
CA ARG A 251 16.27 -2.46 -9.70
C ARG A 251 17.02 -3.22 -8.61
N ARG A 252 18.23 -3.67 -8.91
CA ARG A 252 19.10 -4.37 -7.96
C ARG A 252 19.54 -3.48 -6.81
N GLU A 253 19.90 -2.23 -7.09
CA GLU A 253 20.30 -1.26 -6.06
C GLU A 253 19.14 -0.93 -5.10
N MET A 254 17.95 -0.68 -5.64
CA MET A 254 16.74 -0.45 -4.84
C MET A 254 16.37 -1.66 -4.00
N GLY A 255 16.42 -2.86 -4.58
CA GLY A 255 16.18 -4.10 -3.86
C GLY A 255 17.17 -4.31 -2.70
N ASN A 256 18.46 -4.09 -2.95
CA ASN A 256 19.49 -4.19 -1.92
C ASN A 256 19.31 -3.12 -0.82
N ALA A 257 18.90 -1.91 -1.18
CA ALA A 257 18.58 -0.85 -0.21
C ALA A 257 17.39 -1.26 0.67
N ALA A 258 16.35 -1.84 0.08
CA ALA A 258 15.19 -2.34 0.82
C ALA A 258 15.55 -3.48 1.79
N VAL A 259 16.42 -4.41 1.39
CA VAL A 259 16.93 -5.46 2.28
C VAL A 259 17.75 -4.88 3.44
N ARG A 260 18.61 -3.87 3.18
CA ARG A 260 19.33 -3.18 4.28
C ARG A 260 18.36 -2.47 5.24
N ALA A 261 17.34 -1.80 4.70
CA ALA A 261 16.32 -1.15 5.50
C ALA A 261 15.61 -2.13 6.44
N ALA A 262 15.17 -3.27 5.92
CA ALA A 262 14.48 -4.30 6.69
C ALA A 262 15.38 -4.92 7.76
N LYS A 263 16.64 -5.25 7.44
CA LYS A 263 17.61 -5.79 8.38
C LYS A 263 17.93 -4.82 9.53
N ALA A 264 18.00 -3.52 9.27
CA ALA A 264 18.27 -2.50 10.28
C ALA A 264 17.23 -2.45 11.40
N VAL A 265 16.01 -2.88 11.11
CA VAL A 265 14.90 -2.90 12.09
C VAL A 265 14.50 -4.31 12.52
N ASN A 266 15.32 -5.33 12.19
CA ASN A 266 15.05 -6.74 12.45
C ASN A 266 13.65 -7.15 11.96
N TYR A 267 13.33 -6.77 10.72
CA TYR A 267 12.01 -6.97 10.15
C TYR A 267 11.73 -8.44 9.87
N GLU A 268 10.59 -8.91 10.30
CA GLU A 268 10.05 -10.23 10.00
C GLU A 268 8.71 -10.13 9.25
N ASN A 269 8.34 -11.17 8.49
CA ASN A 269 7.15 -11.26 7.68
C ASN A 269 7.18 -10.35 6.44
N ALA A 270 6.04 -10.17 5.76
CA ALA A 270 5.94 -9.34 4.57
C ALA A 270 5.88 -7.85 4.91
N GLY A 271 6.59 -7.04 4.15
CA GLY A 271 6.58 -5.59 4.24
C GLY A 271 6.97 -4.95 2.92
N THR A 272 6.83 -3.65 2.84
CA THR A 272 7.12 -2.89 1.62
C THR A 272 7.90 -1.64 1.95
N ILE A 273 8.97 -1.40 1.21
CA ILE A 273 9.72 -0.14 1.26
C ILE A 273 9.32 0.71 0.07
N GLU A 274 8.73 1.86 0.34
CA GLU A 274 8.32 2.83 -0.66
C GLU A 274 9.44 3.84 -0.93
N PHE A 275 9.68 4.12 -2.22
CA PHE A 275 10.69 5.05 -2.69
C PHE A 275 10.10 6.08 -3.64
N ILE A 276 10.63 7.30 -3.55
CA ILE A 276 10.55 8.30 -4.60
C ILE A 276 11.68 8.01 -5.60
N TYR A 277 11.35 7.75 -6.86
CA TYR A 277 12.33 7.67 -7.95
C TYR A 277 12.30 8.97 -8.76
N ASP A 278 13.32 9.82 -8.57
CA ASP A 278 13.44 11.13 -9.23
C ASP A 278 13.79 10.93 -10.70
N LEU A 279 12.91 11.36 -11.59
CA LEU A 279 13.08 11.25 -13.04
C LEU A 279 14.09 12.25 -13.62
N ASN A 280 14.46 13.28 -12.87
CA ASN A 280 15.44 14.28 -13.34
C ASN A 280 16.87 13.81 -13.11
N ASP A 281 17.12 13.17 -11.96
CA ASP A 281 18.47 12.77 -11.54
C ASP A 281 18.68 11.24 -11.62
N ASN A 282 17.64 10.46 -11.93
CA ASN A 282 17.64 8.99 -11.90
C ASN A 282 18.13 8.43 -10.55
N LYS A 283 17.65 9.03 -9.46
CA LYS A 283 17.98 8.64 -8.10
C LYS A 283 16.72 8.23 -7.34
N PHE A 284 16.88 7.35 -6.38
CA PHE A 284 15.78 6.94 -5.52
C PHE A 284 16.05 7.34 -4.08
N TYR A 285 14.95 7.60 -3.35
CA TYR A 285 14.98 8.03 -1.96
C TYR A 285 13.89 7.34 -1.18
N PHE A 286 14.23 6.84 -0.01
CA PHE A 286 13.26 6.28 0.93
C PHE A 286 12.15 7.28 1.26
N MET A 287 10.92 6.83 1.16
CA MET A 287 9.73 7.58 1.54
C MET A 287 9.15 7.08 2.85
N GLU A 288 8.76 5.82 2.89
CA GLU A 288 8.22 5.15 4.08
C GLU A 288 8.32 3.63 3.99
N MET A 289 8.04 2.95 5.09
CA MET A 289 7.90 1.51 5.14
C MET A 289 6.49 1.16 5.59
N ASN A 290 5.80 0.35 4.80
CA ASN A 290 4.54 -0.26 5.20
C ASN A 290 4.81 -1.61 5.85
N THR A 291 4.49 -1.71 7.14
CA THR A 291 4.79 -2.87 7.98
C THR A 291 3.68 -3.93 7.91
N ARG A 292 3.23 -4.22 6.69
CA ARG A 292 2.12 -5.12 6.37
C ARG A 292 2.17 -5.56 4.91
N ILE A 293 1.31 -6.51 4.55
CA ILE A 293 1.02 -6.76 3.14
C ILE A 293 0.27 -5.56 2.54
N GLN A 294 0.50 -5.27 1.27
CA GLN A 294 -0.19 -4.19 0.55
C GLN A 294 -1.32 -4.71 -0.34
N VAL A 295 -2.22 -3.80 -0.75
CA VAL A 295 -3.34 -4.10 -1.67
C VAL A 295 -2.81 -4.73 -2.95
N GLU A 296 -1.75 -4.15 -3.52
CA GLU A 296 -1.11 -4.46 -4.79
C GLU A 296 -0.11 -5.62 -4.76
N HIS A 297 -0.07 -6.40 -3.67
CA HIS A 297 0.78 -7.60 -3.60
C HIS A 297 0.56 -8.60 -4.74
N PRO A 298 -0.65 -8.71 -5.35
CA PRO A 298 -0.88 -9.68 -6.42
C PRO A 298 0.01 -9.50 -7.64
N VAL A 299 0.42 -8.27 -8.02
CA VAL A 299 1.32 -8.11 -9.20
C VAL A 299 2.69 -8.73 -8.93
N THR A 300 3.20 -8.63 -7.70
CA THR A 300 4.44 -9.32 -7.28
C THR A 300 4.27 -10.83 -7.32
N GLU A 301 3.16 -11.37 -6.83
CA GLU A 301 2.87 -12.80 -6.87
C GLU A 301 2.84 -13.32 -8.30
N MET A 302 2.24 -12.57 -9.23
CA MET A 302 2.13 -12.98 -10.63
C MET A 302 3.49 -13.04 -11.33
N VAL A 303 4.37 -12.07 -11.11
CA VAL A 303 5.68 -12.03 -11.78
C VAL A 303 6.72 -12.93 -11.13
N THR A 304 6.56 -13.29 -9.83
CA THR A 304 7.50 -14.15 -9.11
C THR A 304 7.05 -15.59 -8.98
N GLY A 305 5.75 -15.85 -9.10
CA GLY A 305 5.15 -17.15 -8.82
C GLY A 305 5.08 -17.51 -7.32
N ILE A 306 5.31 -16.54 -6.41
CA ILE A 306 5.34 -16.73 -4.96
C ILE A 306 4.04 -16.24 -4.34
N ASP A 307 3.31 -17.11 -3.63
CA ASP A 307 2.12 -16.75 -2.85
C ASP A 307 2.55 -16.07 -1.53
N LEU A 308 2.44 -14.74 -1.49
CA LEU A 308 2.88 -13.92 -0.36
C LEU A 308 2.07 -14.18 0.91
N VAL A 309 0.78 -14.43 0.80
CA VAL A 309 -0.07 -14.68 1.98
C VAL A 309 0.24 -16.04 2.59
N LYS A 310 0.48 -17.08 1.76
CA LYS A 310 0.97 -18.36 2.27
C LYS A 310 2.34 -18.22 2.92
N LEU A 311 3.23 -17.45 2.31
CA LEU A 311 4.57 -17.20 2.85
C LEU A 311 4.50 -16.45 4.20
N GLN A 312 3.59 -15.48 4.36
CA GLN A 312 3.32 -14.82 5.66
C GLN A 312 2.92 -15.83 6.74
N LEU A 313 2.01 -16.75 6.42
CA LEU A 313 1.55 -17.79 7.33
C LEU A 313 2.68 -18.76 7.71
N GLN A 314 3.50 -19.19 6.75
CA GLN A 314 4.64 -20.08 6.96
C GLN A 314 5.70 -19.44 7.85
N VAL A 315 6.09 -18.19 7.58
CA VAL A 315 7.03 -17.44 8.43
C VAL A 315 6.47 -17.28 9.85
N ALA A 316 5.18 -16.98 9.98
CA ALA A 316 4.53 -16.86 11.29
C ALA A 316 4.48 -18.19 12.06
N MET A 317 4.50 -19.34 11.37
CA MET A 317 4.64 -20.67 11.98
C MET A 317 6.09 -21.01 12.39
N GLY A 318 7.06 -20.16 12.06
CA GLY A 318 8.46 -20.34 12.40
C GLY A 318 9.28 -21.02 11.29
N ASP A 319 8.75 -21.10 10.08
CA ASP A 319 9.50 -21.65 8.94
C ASP A 319 10.60 -20.68 8.52
N VAL A 320 11.72 -21.24 8.08
CA VAL A 320 12.79 -20.50 7.40
C VAL A 320 12.31 -20.15 5.99
N LEU A 321 12.69 -18.97 5.49
CA LEU A 321 12.39 -18.61 4.11
C LEU A 321 12.86 -19.69 3.14
N PRO A 322 11.96 -20.24 2.30
CA PRO A 322 12.31 -21.32 1.36
C PRO A 322 13.09 -20.83 0.13
N TYR A 323 13.32 -19.53 0.02
CA TYR A 323 13.99 -18.88 -1.11
C TYR A 323 15.21 -18.11 -0.66
N LYS A 324 16.25 -18.11 -1.50
CA LYS A 324 17.37 -17.18 -1.44
C LYS A 324 17.15 -16.06 -2.45
N GLN A 325 17.91 -14.96 -2.35
CA GLN A 325 17.76 -13.84 -3.28
C GLN A 325 18.01 -14.23 -4.75
N GLU A 326 18.95 -15.14 -4.99
CA GLU A 326 19.26 -15.64 -6.34
C GLU A 326 18.16 -16.48 -6.98
N ASP A 327 17.22 -17.01 -6.19
CA ASP A 327 16.09 -17.79 -6.68
C ASP A 327 14.96 -16.91 -7.22
N ILE A 328 14.94 -15.62 -6.82
CA ILE A 328 13.87 -14.70 -7.21
C ILE A 328 14.09 -14.22 -8.64
N LYS A 329 13.12 -14.54 -9.49
CA LYS A 329 13.10 -14.14 -10.90
C LYS A 329 11.77 -13.46 -11.21
N LEU A 330 11.84 -12.33 -11.89
CA LEU A 330 10.66 -11.66 -12.42
C LEU A 330 10.39 -12.16 -13.83
N THR A 331 9.19 -12.70 -14.06
CA THR A 331 8.80 -13.26 -15.35
C THR A 331 7.55 -12.58 -15.86
N GLY A 332 7.59 -12.08 -17.08
CA GLY A 332 6.47 -11.38 -17.72
C GLY A 332 6.23 -10.00 -17.12
N HIS A 333 5.01 -9.52 -17.28
CA HIS A 333 4.56 -8.21 -16.80
C HIS A 333 3.15 -8.33 -16.24
N ALA A 334 2.94 -7.85 -15.00
CA ALA A 334 1.64 -7.85 -14.36
C ALA A 334 1.13 -6.43 -14.15
N ILE A 335 -0.17 -6.23 -14.37
CA ILE A 335 -0.86 -4.96 -14.10
C ILE A 335 -2.08 -5.26 -13.23
N GLU A 336 -2.23 -4.54 -12.12
CA GLU A 336 -3.42 -4.56 -11.28
C GLU A 336 -4.26 -3.31 -11.51
N PHE A 337 -5.57 -3.49 -11.61
CA PHE A 337 -6.56 -2.43 -11.72
C PHE A 337 -7.47 -2.47 -10.49
N ARG A 338 -7.54 -1.38 -9.73
CA ARG A 338 -8.50 -1.26 -8.63
C ARG A 338 -9.87 -0.89 -9.16
N ILE A 339 -10.78 -1.85 -9.15
CA ILE A 339 -12.18 -1.64 -9.55
C ILE A 339 -12.94 -1.16 -8.31
N ASN A 340 -13.19 0.13 -8.25
CA ASN A 340 -13.86 0.76 -7.13
C ASN A 340 -15.31 1.12 -7.49
N ALA A 341 -16.21 1.10 -6.52
CA ALA A 341 -17.59 1.59 -6.61
C ALA A 341 -17.60 3.13 -6.59
N GLU A 342 -17.15 3.72 -7.68
CA GLU A 342 -16.97 5.16 -7.88
C GLU A 342 -17.31 5.55 -9.31
N ASN A 343 -17.91 6.74 -9.49
CA ASN A 343 -18.25 7.24 -10.81
C ASN A 343 -17.13 8.15 -11.36
N PRO A 344 -16.32 7.69 -12.33
CA PRO A 344 -15.18 8.45 -12.84
C PRO A 344 -15.61 9.69 -13.65
N TYR A 345 -16.84 9.72 -14.20
CA TYR A 345 -17.41 10.88 -14.90
C TYR A 345 -17.89 11.97 -13.92
N LYS A 346 -18.08 11.63 -12.63
CA LYS A 346 -18.48 12.55 -11.56
C LYS A 346 -17.36 12.71 -10.52
N ASN A 347 -16.14 12.93 -11.01
CA ASN A 347 -14.97 13.17 -10.15
C ASN A 347 -14.74 12.07 -9.11
N PHE A 348 -14.96 10.79 -9.50
CA PHE A 348 -14.81 9.59 -8.65
C PHE A 348 -15.71 9.65 -7.40
N MET A 349 -16.92 10.19 -7.54
CA MET A 349 -17.89 10.17 -6.45
C MET A 349 -18.24 8.73 -6.07
N PRO A 350 -18.25 8.37 -4.78
CA PRO A 350 -18.65 7.03 -4.32
C PRO A 350 -20.05 6.63 -4.81
N SER A 351 -20.19 5.38 -5.22
CA SER A 351 -21.43 4.78 -5.72
C SER A 351 -21.76 3.48 -4.95
N PRO A 352 -22.02 3.56 -3.63
CA PRO A 352 -22.45 2.39 -2.88
C PRO A 352 -23.86 1.96 -3.31
N GLY A 353 -24.18 0.69 -3.13
CA GLY A 353 -25.51 0.19 -3.50
C GLY A 353 -25.53 -1.29 -3.82
N LYS A 354 -26.67 -1.77 -4.30
CA LYS A 354 -26.84 -3.18 -4.65
C LYS A 354 -26.22 -3.47 -6.01
N ILE A 355 -25.34 -4.47 -6.06
CA ILE A 355 -24.83 -5.05 -7.29
C ILE A 355 -25.90 -5.99 -7.86
N GLU A 356 -26.58 -5.56 -8.92
CA GLU A 356 -27.65 -6.34 -9.55
C GLU A 356 -27.07 -7.51 -10.36
N GLN A 357 -25.92 -7.29 -11.01
CA GLN A 357 -25.21 -8.33 -11.74
C GLN A 357 -23.71 -8.16 -11.54
N TYR A 358 -23.03 -9.26 -11.30
CA TYR A 358 -21.57 -9.36 -11.21
C TYR A 358 -21.10 -10.53 -12.09
N LEU A 359 -20.36 -10.21 -13.15
CA LEU A 359 -19.73 -11.20 -14.03
C LEU A 359 -18.25 -10.84 -14.18
N ALA A 360 -17.42 -11.59 -13.45
CA ALA A 360 -15.97 -11.41 -13.51
C ALA A 360 -15.41 -11.90 -14.87
N PRO A 361 -14.41 -11.20 -15.44
CA PRO A 361 -13.72 -11.65 -16.64
C PRO A 361 -12.88 -12.88 -16.34
N GLY A 362 -12.52 -13.60 -17.39
CA GLY A 362 -11.69 -14.81 -17.31
C GLY A 362 -10.68 -14.91 -18.44
N GLY A 363 -10.16 -16.11 -18.63
CA GLY A 363 -9.17 -16.43 -19.66
C GLY A 363 -7.73 -16.44 -19.14
N TYR A 364 -6.81 -16.73 -20.06
CA TYR A 364 -5.38 -16.81 -19.74
C TYR A 364 -4.86 -15.48 -19.18
N GLY A 365 -4.01 -15.55 -18.17
CA GLY A 365 -3.39 -14.37 -17.58
C GLY A 365 -4.31 -13.45 -16.76
N VAL A 366 -5.57 -13.85 -16.51
CA VAL A 366 -6.56 -13.05 -15.77
C VAL A 366 -6.78 -13.61 -14.36
N ARG A 367 -6.60 -12.77 -13.34
CA ARG A 367 -6.88 -13.07 -11.93
C ARG A 367 -7.80 -12.01 -11.34
N ILE A 368 -8.79 -12.46 -10.59
CA ILE A 368 -9.72 -11.58 -9.84
C ILE A 368 -9.58 -11.84 -8.34
N GLU A 369 -9.36 -10.77 -7.57
CA GLU A 369 -9.51 -10.77 -6.12
C GLU A 369 -10.72 -9.89 -5.76
N SER A 370 -11.74 -10.50 -5.18
CA SER A 370 -13.00 -9.81 -4.88
C SER A 370 -13.73 -10.50 -3.72
N ALA A 371 -14.54 -9.72 -3.02
CA ALA A 371 -15.54 -10.19 -2.09
C ALA A 371 -16.97 -9.92 -2.59
N CYS A 372 -17.12 -9.34 -3.79
CA CYS A 372 -18.41 -9.00 -4.37
C CYS A 372 -18.99 -10.16 -5.18
N TYR A 373 -20.33 -10.19 -5.25
CA TYR A 373 -21.11 -11.16 -6.01
C TYR A 373 -22.48 -10.57 -6.40
N THR A 374 -23.19 -11.20 -7.29
CA THR A 374 -24.54 -10.77 -7.71
C THR A 374 -25.48 -10.70 -6.50
N ASN A 375 -26.21 -9.62 -6.35
CA ASN A 375 -27.07 -9.24 -5.23
C ASN A 375 -26.35 -8.81 -3.94
N TYR A 376 -25.01 -8.72 -3.91
CA TYR A 376 -24.29 -8.10 -2.80
C TYR A 376 -24.57 -6.59 -2.75
N THR A 377 -24.74 -6.05 -1.53
CA THR A 377 -24.88 -4.61 -1.33
C THR A 377 -23.57 -4.03 -0.82
N MET A 378 -22.93 -3.19 -1.65
CA MET A 378 -21.73 -2.43 -1.26
C MET A 378 -22.10 -1.45 -0.14
N PRO A 379 -21.53 -1.61 1.07
CA PRO A 379 -21.82 -0.70 2.17
C PRO A 379 -21.12 0.67 1.97
N PRO A 380 -21.73 1.78 2.38
CA PRO A 380 -21.13 3.11 2.27
C PRO A 380 -20.11 3.42 3.41
N TYR A 381 -19.86 2.50 4.31
CA TYR A 381 -19.12 2.73 5.57
C TYR A 381 -17.64 2.38 5.49
N TYR A 382 -17.23 1.68 4.44
CA TYR A 382 -15.87 1.16 4.24
C TYR A 382 -15.30 1.63 2.90
N ASP A 383 -14.14 1.10 2.51
CA ASP A 383 -13.58 1.39 1.20
C ASP A 383 -14.53 0.98 0.05
N SER A 384 -14.33 1.58 -1.11
CA SER A 384 -15.18 1.39 -2.29
C SER A 384 -14.76 0.21 -3.17
N MET A 385 -13.79 -0.61 -2.77
CA MET A 385 -13.22 -1.66 -3.61
C MET A 385 -14.20 -2.78 -3.91
N VAL A 386 -14.55 -2.93 -5.18
CA VAL A 386 -15.36 -4.03 -5.72
C VAL A 386 -14.49 -5.25 -6.02
N ALA A 387 -13.36 -5.01 -6.68
CA ALA A 387 -12.41 -6.05 -7.08
C ALA A 387 -11.03 -5.47 -7.38
N LYS A 388 -10.03 -6.34 -7.37
CA LYS A 388 -8.76 -6.14 -8.06
C LYS A 388 -8.78 -7.04 -9.29
N LEU A 389 -8.60 -6.46 -10.47
CA LEU A 389 -8.35 -7.20 -11.70
C LEU A 389 -6.85 -7.19 -11.94
N ILE A 390 -6.23 -8.36 -11.97
CA ILE A 390 -4.81 -8.51 -12.21
C ILE A 390 -4.63 -9.24 -13.55
N ILE A 391 -3.82 -8.67 -14.41
CA ILE A 391 -3.44 -9.22 -15.71
C ILE A 391 -1.96 -9.57 -15.66
N HIS A 392 -1.59 -10.75 -16.17
CA HIS A 392 -0.20 -11.18 -16.30
C HIS A 392 0.05 -11.77 -17.68
N GLU A 393 0.97 -11.18 -18.42
CA GLU A 393 1.34 -11.60 -19.78
C GLU A 393 2.87 -11.52 -19.96
N PRO A 394 3.43 -12.10 -21.03
CA PRO A 394 4.87 -12.07 -21.26
C PRO A 394 5.46 -10.67 -21.39
N THR A 395 4.72 -9.71 -21.95
CA THR A 395 5.15 -8.33 -22.15
C THR A 395 4.12 -7.32 -21.63
N ARG A 396 4.56 -6.09 -21.40
CA ARG A 396 3.69 -5.00 -20.96
C ARG A 396 2.60 -4.68 -21.97
N ASP A 397 2.93 -4.67 -23.27
CA ASP A 397 1.97 -4.40 -24.34
C ASP A 397 0.89 -5.47 -24.41
N GLU A 398 1.27 -6.75 -24.27
CA GLU A 398 0.31 -7.85 -24.18
C GLU A 398 -0.56 -7.74 -22.92
N ALA A 399 0.01 -7.36 -21.78
CA ALA A 399 -0.75 -7.13 -20.54
C ALA A 399 -1.75 -5.96 -20.69
N ILE A 400 -1.39 -4.88 -21.39
CA ILE A 400 -2.30 -3.77 -21.70
C ILE A 400 -3.46 -4.26 -22.59
N MET A 401 -3.17 -5.03 -23.65
CA MET A 401 -4.21 -5.53 -24.55
C MET A 401 -5.16 -6.53 -23.88
N ALA A 402 -4.60 -7.44 -23.06
CA ALA A 402 -5.40 -8.37 -22.27
C ALA A 402 -6.22 -7.64 -21.20
N GLY A 403 -5.68 -6.54 -20.62
CA GLY A 403 -6.37 -5.66 -19.69
C GLY A 403 -7.60 -5.00 -20.32
N ILE A 404 -7.47 -4.43 -21.52
CA ILE A 404 -8.59 -3.85 -22.26
C ILE A 404 -9.68 -4.90 -22.48
N ARG A 405 -9.31 -6.10 -22.94
CA ARG A 405 -10.24 -7.22 -23.14
C ARG A 405 -10.96 -7.58 -21.84
N ALA A 406 -10.22 -7.83 -20.78
CA ALA A 406 -10.79 -8.26 -19.50
C ALA A 406 -11.69 -7.18 -18.88
N LEU A 407 -11.30 -5.90 -18.93
CA LEU A 407 -12.13 -4.79 -18.46
C LEU A 407 -13.43 -4.65 -19.27
N SER A 408 -13.38 -4.92 -20.58
CA SER A 408 -14.57 -4.86 -21.46
C SER A 408 -15.54 -6.03 -21.22
N GLU A 409 -15.06 -7.14 -20.70
CA GLU A 409 -15.87 -8.31 -20.32
C GLU A 409 -16.40 -8.21 -18.88
N PHE A 410 -15.82 -7.32 -18.02
CA PHE A 410 -16.18 -7.20 -16.62
C PHE A 410 -17.51 -6.47 -16.46
N VAL A 411 -18.56 -7.19 -16.09
CA VAL A 411 -19.89 -6.63 -15.91
C VAL A 411 -20.19 -6.43 -14.42
N VAL A 412 -20.44 -5.19 -14.04
CA VAL A 412 -20.94 -4.80 -12.70
C VAL A 412 -22.10 -3.85 -12.93
N LEU A 413 -23.33 -4.28 -12.67
CA LEU A 413 -24.55 -3.48 -12.82
C LEU A 413 -25.14 -3.13 -11.47
N GLY A 414 -25.85 -2.01 -11.41
CA GLY A 414 -26.53 -1.50 -10.21
C GLY A 414 -25.72 -0.42 -9.47
N ILE A 415 -24.41 -0.33 -9.72
CA ILE A 415 -23.51 0.71 -9.20
C ILE A 415 -22.58 1.22 -10.31
N ASP A 416 -22.06 2.42 -10.13
CA ASP A 416 -20.98 2.94 -10.99
C ASP A 416 -19.63 2.37 -10.54
N THR A 417 -18.72 2.14 -11.50
CA THR A 417 -17.37 1.64 -11.21
C THR A 417 -16.28 2.39 -11.97
N THR A 418 -15.02 2.21 -11.57
CA THR A 418 -13.84 2.76 -12.24
C THR A 418 -13.46 2.04 -13.53
N ILE A 419 -14.19 0.99 -13.96
CA ILE A 419 -13.91 0.24 -15.21
C ILE A 419 -13.75 1.15 -16.43
N PRO A 420 -14.65 2.13 -16.70
CA PRO A 420 -14.51 3.03 -17.86
C PRO A 420 -13.22 3.86 -17.82
N PHE A 421 -12.80 4.30 -16.62
CA PHE A 421 -11.53 5.00 -16.44
C PHE A 421 -10.34 4.14 -16.85
N HIS A 422 -10.29 2.91 -16.40
CA HIS A 422 -9.18 2.00 -16.72
C HIS A 422 -9.09 1.69 -18.21
N ILE A 423 -10.22 1.50 -18.89
CA ILE A 423 -10.24 1.29 -20.35
C ILE A 423 -9.67 2.52 -21.09
N LYS A 424 -10.08 3.73 -20.70
CA LYS A 424 -9.56 4.96 -21.29
C LYS A 424 -8.07 5.14 -21.01
N LEU A 425 -7.64 4.86 -19.78
CA LEU A 425 -6.23 4.91 -19.38
C LEU A 425 -5.37 3.99 -20.25
N LEU A 426 -5.79 2.75 -20.46
CA LEU A 426 -5.04 1.77 -21.27
C LEU A 426 -4.97 2.13 -22.76
N ASN A 427 -5.87 2.95 -23.26
CA ASN A 427 -5.84 3.50 -24.60
C ASN A 427 -5.07 4.83 -24.73
N ASN A 428 -4.60 5.39 -23.62
CA ASN A 428 -3.84 6.62 -23.63
C ASN A 428 -2.37 6.38 -24.04
N ASP A 429 -1.89 7.12 -25.05
CA ASP A 429 -0.55 6.95 -25.61
C ASP A 429 0.58 7.21 -24.60
N ILE A 430 0.40 8.16 -23.70
CA ILE A 430 1.40 8.48 -22.66
C ILE A 430 1.50 7.32 -21.67
N PHE A 431 0.36 6.76 -21.22
CA PHE A 431 0.37 5.58 -20.36
C PHE A 431 1.05 4.39 -21.07
N ARG A 432 0.68 4.14 -22.34
CA ARG A 432 1.25 3.05 -23.15
C ARG A 432 2.77 3.19 -23.33
N SER A 433 3.25 4.42 -23.50
CA SER A 433 4.68 4.69 -23.63
C SER A 433 5.49 4.41 -22.36
N GLY A 434 4.84 4.27 -21.19
CA GLY A 434 5.49 4.15 -19.90
C GLY A 434 6.14 5.44 -19.39
N LYS A 435 6.01 6.56 -20.10
CA LYS A 435 6.67 7.86 -19.78
C LYS A 435 5.69 8.81 -19.08
N PHE A 436 5.42 8.57 -17.83
CA PHE A 436 4.54 9.39 -16.98
C PHE A 436 5.14 9.52 -15.57
N ASN A 437 4.60 10.43 -14.78
CA ASN A 437 4.96 10.67 -13.38
C ASN A 437 3.71 10.70 -12.50
N THR A 438 3.87 10.96 -11.20
CA THR A 438 2.76 11.00 -10.23
C THR A 438 1.71 12.08 -10.52
N ASN A 439 2.06 13.11 -11.29
CA ASN A 439 1.13 14.18 -11.68
C ASN A 439 0.35 13.85 -12.98
N PHE A 440 0.52 12.65 -13.53
CA PHE A 440 -0.04 12.26 -14.82
C PHE A 440 -1.56 12.49 -14.91
N LEU A 441 -2.34 12.09 -13.91
CA LEU A 441 -3.79 12.24 -13.92
C LEU A 441 -4.26 13.69 -13.71
N GLU A 442 -3.43 14.54 -13.11
CA GLU A 442 -3.71 15.97 -12.97
C GLU A 442 -3.42 16.73 -14.27
N GLN A 443 -2.40 16.29 -15.00
CA GLN A 443 -1.96 16.91 -16.25
C GLN A 443 -2.74 16.42 -17.47
N ASN A 444 -3.37 15.25 -17.37
CA ASN A 444 -4.09 14.61 -18.49
C ASN A 444 -5.53 14.28 -18.07
N SER A 445 -6.48 14.91 -18.70
CA SER A 445 -7.92 14.69 -18.46
C SER A 445 -8.39 13.38 -19.09
N ILE A 446 -8.08 12.23 -18.47
CA ILE A 446 -8.41 10.90 -18.99
C ILE A 446 -9.91 10.70 -19.23
N MET A 447 -10.77 11.35 -18.41
CA MET A 447 -12.24 11.20 -18.52
C MET A 447 -12.92 12.26 -19.35
N ASN A 448 -12.23 13.35 -19.69
CA ASN A 448 -12.79 14.41 -20.51
C ASN A 448 -12.57 14.06 -21.99
N ASP A 449 -13.46 13.26 -22.56
CA ASP A 449 -13.67 13.24 -24.01
C ASP A 449 -14.82 14.18 -24.33
N GLU A 450 -14.51 15.30 -24.93
CA GLU A 450 -15.42 16.00 -25.81
C GLU A 450 -15.51 15.16 -27.09
N GLY A 451 -16.55 14.34 -27.20
CA GLY A 451 -16.85 13.57 -28.39
C GLY A 451 -18.31 13.19 -28.39
#